data_7cc5f9935cf0e73b85a6d94483fab04a
#
_entry.id   7cc5f9935cf0e73b85a6d94483fab04a
#
_cell.length_a   1.000
_cell.length_b   1.000
_cell.length_c   1.000
_cell.angle_alpha   90.00
_cell.angle_beta   90.00
_cell.angle_gamma   90.00
#
_symmetry.space_group_name_H-M   'P 1'
#
loop_
_entity.id
_entity.type
_entity.pdbx_description
1 polymer ?
#
loop_
_entity_poly.entity_id
_entity_poly.type
_entity_poly.pdbx_seq_one_letter_code
_entity_poly.pdbx_strand_id
1 'polypeptide(L)'
;GDATKALDIILERNALPFITGTICPHHCGDKCMRNYYEETLHIRETKYAAADAAYETVLKNIAKPEARTDKKVAVIGGGPAGLSAAMFLSRAGVPVTVFEKSENLGGVVRNVIPDFRIKREDIEKDVALCKAYGAEFVTGKEVASIKALKEEGYTDVIVAIGAWKPGNAHLQYGGAFDAVEFLADAKNEKIEVVLGKNVVVLGGGNTAMDVARAAIRVKGVENVRLVYRRTKRYMPADEEELREAIEDGVQFMELLAPIGVENGQLKCSVMELGEADESGRRAPVDTGKVEYVPADTVIAAVGENIDGTLYEDMGVELDRKGRPVVDANMMTSVEGVYAAGDSRRGPATVVEAIADASKAAAAIAGISYEKSVSYTHL
;
A
#
# COMPACT_ATOMS: atom_id res chain seq x y z
N GLY A 1 -8.95 10.61 28.94
CA GLY A 1 -8.79 9.17 28.78
C GLY A 1 -7.35 8.74 29.00
N ASP A 2 -7.12 7.46 29.17
CA ASP A 2 -5.76 6.89 29.34
C ASP A 2 -5.18 6.57 27.95
N ALA A 3 -4.35 7.46 27.44
CA ALA A 3 -3.73 7.32 26.12
C ALA A 3 -2.78 6.11 26.04
N THR A 4 -2.08 5.79 27.14
CA THR A 4 -1.15 4.64 27.20
C THR A 4 -1.92 3.34 27.01
N LYS A 5 -2.98 3.16 27.79
CA LYS A 5 -3.86 1.99 27.66
C LYS A 5 -4.53 1.92 26.28
N ALA A 6 -4.90 3.07 25.71
CA ALA A 6 -5.47 3.13 24.36
C ALA A 6 -4.47 2.66 23.30
N LEU A 7 -3.21 3.13 23.37
CA LEU A 7 -2.17 2.69 22.44
C LEU A 7 -1.83 1.20 22.62
N ASP A 8 -1.76 0.70 23.84
CA ASP A 8 -1.55 -0.74 24.11
C ASP A 8 -2.63 -1.60 23.43
N ILE A 9 -3.91 -1.20 23.55
CA ILE A 9 -5.04 -1.89 22.89
C ILE A 9 -4.91 -1.80 21.35
N ILE A 10 -4.55 -0.62 20.82
CA ILE A 10 -4.34 -0.46 19.37
C ILE A 10 -3.25 -1.40 18.89
N LEU A 11 -2.12 -1.47 19.58
CA LEU A 11 -0.98 -2.31 19.21
C LEU A 11 -1.27 -3.83 19.29
N GLU A 12 -2.34 -4.25 19.94
CA GLU A 12 -2.77 -5.65 19.89
C GLU A 12 -3.07 -6.13 18.47
N ARG A 13 -3.58 -5.23 17.61
CA ARG A 13 -4.06 -5.54 16.26
C ARG A 13 -3.47 -4.67 15.15
N ASN A 14 -2.92 -3.54 15.48
CA ASN A 14 -2.40 -2.56 14.54
C ASN A 14 -0.94 -2.24 14.87
N ALA A 15 -0.03 -2.84 14.14
CA ALA A 15 1.41 -2.66 14.32
C ALA A 15 1.90 -1.26 13.91
N LEU A 16 1.11 -0.52 13.11
CA LEU A 16 1.51 0.73 12.47
C LEU A 16 0.49 1.85 12.77
N PRO A 17 0.35 2.26 14.06
CA PRO A 17 -0.67 3.22 14.47
C PRO A 17 -0.51 4.61 13.87
N PHE A 18 0.70 5.09 13.63
CA PHE A 18 0.96 6.40 13.01
C PHE A 18 0.66 6.37 11.51
N ILE A 19 1.17 5.38 10.77
CA ILE A 19 0.88 5.22 9.35
C ILE A 19 -0.63 5.09 9.12
N THR A 20 -1.30 4.20 9.83
CA THR A 20 -2.75 4.02 9.68
C THR A 20 -3.57 5.14 10.31
N GLY A 21 -3.01 5.89 11.23
CA GLY A 21 -3.59 7.11 11.79
C GLY A 21 -3.59 8.27 10.80
N THR A 22 -2.75 8.19 9.76
CA THR A 22 -2.57 9.26 8.76
C THR A 22 -3.20 8.87 7.41
N ILE A 23 -2.86 7.71 6.84
CA ILE A 23 -3.23 7.35 5.45
C ILE A 23 -4.28 6.24 5.34
N CYS A 24 -4.91 5.81 6.45
CA CYS A 24 -6.02 4.85 6.36
C CYS A 24 -7.21 5.51 5.65
N PRO A 25 -7.84 4.84 4.65
CA PRO A 25 -8.99 5.38 3.93
C PRO A 25 -10.27 5.44 4.77
N HIS A 26 -10.22 5.14 6.05
CA HIS A 26 -11.25 5.24 7.10
C HIS A 26 -12.67 4.83 6.69
N HIS A 27 -12.85 3.80 5.88
CA HIS A 27 -14.17 3.27 5.46
C HIS A 27 -15.11 2.93 6.64
N CYS A 28 -14.57 2.82 7.86
CA CYS A 28 -15.39 2.72 9.08
C CYS A 28 -16.21 4.01 9.32
N GLY A 29 -15.74 5.16 8.87
CA GLY A 29 -16.48 6.42 8.89
C GLY A 29 -17.69 6.39 7.96
N ASP A 30 -17.54 5.86 6.73
CA ASP A 30 -18.61 5.78 5.73
C ASP A 30 -19.79 4.92 6.22
N LYS A 31 -19.49 3.92 7.04
CA LYS A 31 -20.46 2.98 7.63
C LYS A 31 -20.93 3.40 9.01
N CYS A 32 -20.51 4.54 9.53
CA CYS A 32 -20.86 4.98 10.87
C CYS A 32 -22.34 5.34 10.97
N MET A 33 -23.03 4.77 11.96
CA MET A 33 -24.46 5.07 12.21
C MET A 33 -24.72 6.54 12.57
N ARG A 34 -23.70 7.26 13.08
CA ARG A 34 -23.84 8.70 13.38
C ARG A 34 -24.07 9.54 12.13
N ASN A 35 -23.65 9.08 10.94
CA ASN A 35 -23.93 9.78 9.67
C ASN A 35 -25.41 10.03 9.40
N TYR A 36 -26.34 9.37 10.12
CA TYR A 36 -27.76 9.62 10.02
C TYR A 36 -28.24 10.81 10.86
N TYR A 37 -27.39 11.32 11.77
CA TYR A 37 -27.78 12.33 12.77
C TYR A 37 -26.81 13.49 12.84
N GLU A 38 -25.52 13.24 12.62
CA GLU A 38 -24.42 14.20 12.78
C GLU A 38 -23.16 13.70 12.06
N GLU A 39 -22.01 14.25 12.33
CA GLU A 39 -20.74 13.81 11.78
C GLU A 39 -20.36 12.40 12.27
N THR A 40 -19.66 11.65 11.42
CA THR A 40 -19.06 10.35 11.75
C THR A 40 -18.08 10.46 12.93
N LEU A 41 -17.77 9.34 13.57
CA LEU A 41 -16.69 9.28 14.55
C LEU A 41 -15.34 9.40 13.85
N HIS A 42 -14.51 10.33 14.30
CA HIS A 42 -13.14 10.53 13.80
C HIS A 42 -12.19 9.46 14.36
N ILE A 43 -12.40 8.19 13.94
CA ILE A 43 -11.66 7.03 14.49
C ILE A 43 -10.18 7.10 14.09
N ARG A 44 -9.87 7.51 12.85
CA ARG A 44 -8.50 7.64 12.34
C ARG A 44 -7.72 8.65 13.17
N GLU A 45 -8.26 9.85 13.35
CA GLU A 45 -7.67 10.96 14.08
C GLU A 45 -7.55 10.66 15.59
N THR A 46 -8.58 10.04 16.17
CA THR A 46 -8.55 9.62 17.58
C THR A 46 -7.46 8.59 17.86
N LYS A 47 -7.30 7.63 16.95
CA LYS A 47 -6.25 6.62 17.02
C LYS A 47 -4.85 7.24 16.92
N TYR A 48 -4.66 8.19 15.98
CA TYR A 48 -3.42 8.94 15.86
C TYR A 48 -3.11 9.74 17.12
N ALA A 49 -4.08 10.49 17.64
CA ALA A 49 -3.91 11.30 18.85
C ALA A 49 -3.54 10.44 20.08
N ALA A 50 -4.14 9.25 20.21
CA ALA A 50 -3.79 8.32 21.29
C ALA A 50 -2.35 7.79 21.13
N ALA A 51 -1.95 7.46 19.89
CA ALA A 51 -0.60 7.00 19.59
C ALA A 51 0.44 8.09 19.87
N ASP A 52 0.21 9.31 19.41
CA ASP A 52 1.15 10.43 19.59
C ASP A 52 1.32 10.80 21.06
N ALA A 53 0.23 10.87 21.81
CA ALA A 53 0.26 11.19 23.24
C ALA A 53 0.97 10.14 24.12
N ALA A 54 0.99 8.87 23.70
CA ALA A 54 1.51 7.77 24.52
C ALA A 54 2.81 7.16 23.99
N TYR A 55 3.26 7.57 22.79
CA TYR A 55 4.37 6.94 22.06
C TYR A 55 5.61 6.70 22.93
N GLU A 56 6.17 7.76 23.52
CA GLU A 56 7.42 7.68 24.31
C GLU A 56 7.27 6.76 25.52
N THR A 57 6.10 6.80 26.17
CA THR A 57 5.83 5.98 27.36
C THR A 57 5.74 4.51 26.98
N VAL A 58 4.99 4.20 25.93
CA VAL A 58 4.79 2.81 25.48
C VAL A 58 6.09 2.26 24.92
N LEU A 59 6.79 2.99 24.04
CA LEU A 59 8.05 2.55 23.46
C LEU A 59 9.09 2.17 24.54
N LYS A 60 9.20 2.99 25.58
CA LYS A 60 10.13 2.75 26.70
C LYS A 60 9.77 1.51 27.53
N ASN A 61 8.48 1.18 27.61
CA ASN A 61 7.98 0.10 28.45
C ASN A 61 7.81 -1.23 27.71
N ILE A 62 8.06 -1.27 26.39
CA ILE A 62 8.01 -2.52 25.63
C ILE A 62 9.07 -3.48 26.17
N ALA A 63 8.61 -4.62 26.69
CA ALA A 63 9.49 -5.72 27.09
C ALA A 63 9.69 -6.69 25.93
N LYS A 64 10.93 -7.12 25.70
CA LYS A 64 11.21 -8.20 24.74
C LYS A 64 10.76 -9.53 25.35
N PRO A 65 9.88 -10.28 24.69
CA PRO A 65 9.50 -11.60 25.16
C PRO A 65 10.66 -12.58 25.16
N GLU A 66 10.58 -13.63 25.98
CA GLU A 66 11.51 -14.75 25.89
C GLU A 66 11.40 -15.42 24.53
N ALA A 67 12.56 -15.72 23.94
CA ALA A 67 12.62 -16.35 22.63
C ALA A 67 12.18 -17.83 22.70
N ARG A 68 11.30 -18.25 21.80
CA ARG A 68 11.00 -19.65 21.53
C ARG A 68 12.10 -20.20 20.63
N THR A 69 12.56 -21.42 20.91
CA THR A 69 13.68 -22.04 20.21
C THR A 69 13.25 -22.97 19.06
N ASP A 70 11.97 -23.28 18.95
CA ASP A 70 11.41 -24.21 17.97
C ASP A 70 11.16 -23.58 16.59
N LYS A 71 11.28 -22.25 16.49
CA LYS A 71 11.04 -21.50 15.26
C LYS A 71 12.13 -20.45 14.99
N LYS A 72 12.46 -20.26 13.70
CA LYS A 72 13.31 -19.18 13.20
C LYS A 72 12.67 -18.67 11.90
N VAL A 73 12.18 -17.45 11.88
CA VAL A 73 11.39 -16.91 10.77
C VAL A 73 12.17 -15.86 9.99
N ALA A 74 12.18 -15.99 8.65
CA ALA A 74 12.62 -14.93 7.75
C ALA A 74 11.41 -14.17 7.21
N VAL A 75 11.51 -12.85 7.13
CA VAL A 75 10.54 -11.98 6.44
C VAL A 75 11.27 -11.28 5.31
N ILE A 76 10.78 -11.41 4.08
CA ILE A 76 11.36 -10.79 2.89
C ILE A 76 10.55 -9.54 2.55
N GLY A 77 11.14 -8.37 2.78
CA GLY A 77 10.55 -7.05 2.59
C GLY A 77 10.21 -6.35 3.91
N GLY A 78 10.68 -5.11 4.05
CA GLY A 78 10.52 -4.25 5.23
C GLY A 78 9.41 -3.19 5.07
N GLY A 79 8.41 -3.45 4.22
CA GLY A 79 7.20 -2.65 4.08
C GLY A 79 6.17 -2.90 5.19
N PRO A 80 4.94 -2.36 5.07
CA PRO A 80 3.90 -2.48 6.11
C PRO A 80 3.61 -3.92 6.55
N ALA A 81 3.52 -4.86 5.62
CA ALA A 81 3.29 -6.27 5.93
C ALA A 81 4.48 -6.88 6.70
N GLY A 82 5.72 -6.61 6.24
CA GLY A 82 6.92 -7.14 6.89
C GLY A 82 7.17 -6.57 8.27
N LEU A 83 7.00 -5.27 8.46
CA LEU A 83 7.06 -4.61 9.78
C LEU A 83 6.04 -5.20 10.74
N SER A 84 4.80 -5.39 10.28
CA SER A 84 3.72 -5.96 11.09
C SER A 84 4.00 -7.42 11.46
N ALA A 85 4.47 -8.23 10.50
CA ALA A 85 4.85 -9.61 10.75
C ALA A 85 5.96 -9.70 11.80
N ALA A 86 6.99 -8.85 11.67
CA ALA A 86 8.08 -8.77 12.63
C ALA A 86 7.60 -8.46 14.05
N MET A 87 6.74 -7.44 14.19
CA MET A 87 6.17 -7.07 15.48
C MET A 87 5.34 -8.21 16.10
N PHE A 88 4.40 -8.79 15.35
CA PHE A 88 3.52 -9.83 15.88
C PHE A 88 4.27 -11.13 16.23
N LEU A 89 5.23 -11.54 15.39
CA LEU A 89 6.09 -12.70 15.69
C LEU A 89 6.96 -12.46 16.92
N SER A 90 7.63 -11.30 17.00
CA SER A 90 8.46 -10.98 18.16
C SER A 90 7.66 -10.92 19.45
N ARG A 91 6.45 -10.34 19.44
CA ARG A 91 5.54 -10.35 20.60
C ARG A 91 5.15 -11.76 21.04
N ALA A 92 5.06 -12.69 20.11
CA ALA A 92 4.81 -14.10 20.41
C ALA A 92 6.07 -14.87 20.85
N GLY A 93 7.22 -14.20 20.98
CA GLY A 93 8.49 -14.82 21.33
C GLY A 93 9.12 -15.64 20.21
N VAL A 94 8.73 -15.42 18.95
CA VAL A 94 9.28 -16.10 17.79
C VAL A 94 10.43 -15.28 17.21
N PRO A 95 11.68 -15.83 17.15
CA PRO A 95 12.81 -15.17 16.53
C PRO A 95 12.54 -14.86 15.06
N VAL A 96 12.71 -13.59 14.65
CA VAL A 96 12.42 -13.13 13.30
C VAL A 96 13.50 -12.20 12.79
N THR A 97 13.94 -12.42 11.55
CA THR A 97 14.84 -11.55 10.80
C THR A 97 14.12 -11.02 9.56
N VAL A 98 14.03 -9.71 9.42
CA VAL A 98 13.48 -9.03 8.25
C VAL A 98 14.62 -8.63 7.31
N PHE A 99 14.54 -9.06 6.06
CA PHE A 99 15.47 -8.67 4.99
C PHE A 99 14.80 -7.62 4.11
N GLU A 100 15.42 -6.46 3.96
CA GLU A 100 14.95 -5.38 3.12
C GLU A 100 16.03 -4.98 2.10
N LYS A 101 15.66 -4.92 0.81
CA LYS A 101 16.61 -4.59 -0.26
C LYS A 101 17.07 -3.14 -0.24
N SER A 102 16.22 -2.23 0.22
CA SER A 102 16.57 -0.82 0.36
C SER A 102 17.28 -0.53 1.69
N GLU A 103 17.95 0.61 1.77
CA GLU A 103 18.63 1.05 3.01
C GLU A 103 17.62 1.42 4.11
N ASN A 104 16.36 1.66 3.77
CA ASN A 104 15.35 2.15 4.68
C ASN A 104 14.14 1.23 4.74
N LEU A 105 13.56 1.10 5.94
CA LEU A 105 12.31 0.39 6.19
C LEU A 105 11.09 1.28 5.88
N GLY A 106 9.95 0.66 5.61
CA GLY A 106 8.67 1.32 5.34
C GLY A 106 8.08 1.04 3.96
N GLY A 107 8.86 0.45 3.04
CA GLY A 107 8.39 0.06 1.71
C GLY A 107 7.78 1.23 0.92
N VAL A 108 6.64 0.99 0.28
CA VAL A 108 5.90 1.98 -0.53
C VAL A 108 5.53 3.24 0.29
N VAL A 109 5.18 3.08 1.56
CA VAL A 109 4.78 4.22 2.42
C VAL A 109 5.93 5.21 2.57
N ARG A 110 7.16 4.71 2.72
CA ARG A 110 8.34 5.56 2.84
C ARG A 110 8.86 6.07 1.51
N ASN A 111 8.90 5.21 0.50
CA ASN A 111 9.66 5.48 -0.71
C ASN A 111 8.81 6.09 -1.84
N VAL A 112 7.48 5.95 -1.78
CA VAL A 112 6.57 6.32 -2.89
C VAL A 112 5.50 7.31 -2.43
N ILE A 113 4.79 7.06 -1.32
CA ILE A 113 3.72 7.96 -0.85
C ILE A 113 4.32 9.33 -0.52
N PRO A 114 3.78 10.43 -1.09
CA PRO A 114 4.34 11.77 -0.93
C PRO A 114 4.38 12.29 0.53
N ASP A 115 5.35 13.15 0.84
CA ASP A 115 5.53 13.69 2.20
C ASP A 115 4.40 14.64 2.63
N PHE A 116 3.60 15.16 1.69
CA PHE A 116 2.38 15.90 2.02
C PHE A 116 1.23 15.00 2.51
N ARG A 117 1.31 13.67 2.25
CA ARG A 117 0.36 12.65 2.74
C ARG A 117 0.77 12.10 4.10
N ILE A 118 2.04 11.82 4.29
CA ILE A 118 2.58 11.24 5.53
C ILE A 118 4.00 11.73 5.79
N LYS A 119 4.25 12.20 6.99
CA LYS A 119 5.58 12.66 7.41
C LYS A 119 6.51 11.48 7.68
N ARG A 120 7.79 11.68 7.38
CA ARG A 120 8.83 10.68 7.62
C ARG A 120 8.93 10.29 9.10
N GLU A 121 8.73 11.26 10.01
CA GLU A 121 8.78 11.05 11.45
C GLU A 121 7.72 10.05 11.93
N ASP A 122 6.53 10.06 11.36
CA ASP A 122 5.45 9.12 11.69
C ASP A 122 5.79 7.69 11.27
N ILE A 123 6.42 7.55 10.10
CA ILE A 123 6.92 6.24 9.64
C ILE A 123 8.01 5.72 10.58
N GLU A 124 8.94 6.58 11.00
CA GLU A 124 10.03 6.20 11.92
C GLU A 124 9.49 5.79 13.31
N LYS A 125 8.45 6.45 13.82
CA LYS A 125 7.80 6.06 15.08
C LYS A 125 7.25 4.62 14.99
N ASP A 126 6.55 4.27 13.91
CA ASP A 126 6.03 2.92 13.70
C ASP A 126 7.16 1.89 13.53
N VAL A 127 8.21 2.22 12.78
CA VAL A 127 9.39 1.36 12.63
C VAL A 127 10.06 1.12 14.00
N ALA A 128 10.17 2.15 14.83
CA ALA A 128 10.76 2.03 16.17
C ALA A 128 9.92 1.13 17.08
N LEU A 129 8.59 1.25 17.06
CA LEU A 129 7.68 0.36 17.78
C LEU A 129 7.87 -1.10 17.34
N CYS A 130 7.93 -1.37 16.03
CA CYS A 130 8.16 -2.72 15.52
C CYS A 130 9.52 -3.30 15.95
N LYS A 131 10.57 -2.49 15.96
CA LYS A 131 11.92 -2.89 16.40
C LYS A 131 12.00 -3.16 17.91
N ALA A 132 11.24 -2.45 18.71
CA ALA A 132 11.32 -2.51 20.16
C ALA A 132 11.03 -3.91 20.73
N TYR A 133 10.19 -4.70 20.04
CA TYR A 133 9.89 -6.08 20.43
C TYR A 133 11.02 -7.08 20.16
N GLY A 134 12.11 -6.68 19.48
CA GLY A 134 13.34 -7.47 19.37
C GLY A 134 13.53 -8.21 18.06
N ALA A 135 12.75 -7.90 17.02
CA ALA A 135 13.01 -8.36 15.66
C ALA A 135 14.36 -7.84 15.15
N GLU A 136 15.05 -8.65 14.36
CA GLU A 136 16.27 -8.27 13.65
C GLU A 136 15.91 -7.70 12.27
N PHE A 137 16.58 -6.63 11.84
CA PHE A 137 16.38 -6.01 10.54
C PHE A 137 17.71 -5.87 9.81
N VAL A 138 17.78 -6.46 8.60
CA VAL A 138 18.93 -6.42 7.70
C VAL A 138 18.53 -5.65 6.45
N THR A 139 18.92 -4.37 6.40
CA THR A 139 18.67 -3.47 5.26
C THR A 139 19.80 -3.54 4.23
N GLY A 140 19.56 -3.06 2.99
CA GLY A 140 20.52 -3.13 1.89
C GLY A 140 20.77 -4.57 1.39
N LYS A 141 19.91 -5.53 1.76
CA LYS A 141 20.07 -6.95 1.39
C LYS A 141 18.85 -7.46 0.63
N GLU A 142 19.03 -7.69 -0.66
CA GLU A 142 18.05 -8.38 -1.49
C GLU A 142 18.10 -9.88 -1.26
N VAL A 143 16.95 -10.52 -1.11
CA VAL A 143 16.79 -11.96 -1.06
C VAL A 143 16.32 -12.45 -2.42
N ALA A 144 17.16 -13.25 -3.08
CA ALA A 144 16.88 -13.77 -4.41
C ALA A 144 16.27 -15.19 -4.38
N SER A 145 16.30 -15.89 -3.24
CA SER A 145 15.85 -17.29 -3.14
C SER A 145 15.26 -17.59 -1.76
N ILE A 146 14.04 -18.10 -1.74
CA ILE A 146 13.38 -18.61 -0.53
C ILE A 146 14.07 -19.92 -0.08
N LYS A 147 14.45 -20.74 -1.05
CA LYS A 147 15.15 -22.01 -0.79
C LYS A 147 16.45 -21.80 -0.02
N ALA A 148 17.24 -20.79 -0.41
CA ALA A 148 18.48 -20.45 0.29
C ALA A 148 18.24 -20.10 1.76
N LEU A 149 17.19 -19.35 2.09
CA LEU A 149 16.82 -19.05 3.48
C LEU A 149 16.46 -20.32 4.27
N LYS A 150 15.75 -21.26 3.65
CA LYS A 150 15.44 -22.55 4.26
C LYS A 150 16.72 -23.36 4.56
N GLU A 151 17.69 -23.33 3.65
CA GLU A 151 19.01 -23.98 3.82
C GLU A 151 19.84 -23.29 4.91
N GLU A 152 19.65 -21.98 5.16
CA GLU A 152 20.22 -21.23 6.28
C GLU A 152 19.53 -21.52 7.63
N GLY A 153 18.54 -22.42 7.64
CA GLY A 153 17.87 -22.91 8.85
C GLY A 153 16.64 -22.08 9.27
N TYR A 154 16.10 -21.21 8.41
CA TYR A 154 14.82 -20.58 8.67
C TYR A 154 13.69 -21.62 8.53
N THR A 155 12.91 -21.82 9.59
CA THR A 155 11.80 -22.78 9.62
C THR A 155 10.61 -22.31 8.80
N ASP A 156 10.37 -21.01 8.80
CA ASP A 156 9.26 -20.38 8.10
C ASP A 156 9.73 -19.10 7.38
N VAL A 157 9.11 -18.79 6.25
CA VAL A 157 9.42 -17.60 5.44
C VAL A 157 8.12 -16.85 5.11
N ILE A 158 8.06 -15.56 5.40
CA ILE A 158 6.96 -14.68 4.99
C ILE A 158 7.45 -13.80 3.84
N VAL A 159 6.81 -13.90 2.68
CA VAL A 159 7.08 -13.04 1.53
C VAL A 159 6.18 -11.81 1.61
N ALA A 160 6.80 -10.62 1.76
CA ALA A 160 6.15 -9.33 1.95
C ALA A 160 6.77 -8.24 1.04
N ILE A 161 7.16 -8.63 -0.18
CA ILE A 161 7.90 -7.79 -1.14
C ILE A 161 7.07 -6.70 -1.81
N GLY A 162 5.74 -6.70 -1.63
CA GLY A 162 4.83 -5.73 -2.25
C GLY A 162 4.52 -6.05 -3.72
N ALA A 163 3.99 -5.04 -4.43
CA ALA A 163 3.69 -5.09 -5.86
C ALA A 163 4.32 -3.85 -6.52
N TRP A 164 5.38 -4.07 -7.30
CA TRP A 164 6.23 -3.01 -7.85
C TRP A 164 6.30 -3.02 -9.38
N LYS A 165 5.80 -4.08 -10.04
CA LYS A 165 5.78 -4.12 -11.50
C LYS A 165 4.70 -3.19 -12.03
N PRO A 166 5.03 -2.24 -12.94
CA PRO A 166 4.04 -1.32 -13.48
C PRO A 166 2.92 -2.05 -14.23
N GLY A 167 1.71 -1.49 -14.14
CA GLY A 167 0.60 -1.87 -15.00
C GLY A 167 0.81 -1.35 -16.43
N ASN A 168 0.02 -1.85 -17.36
CA ASN A 168 0.09 -1.42 -18.75
C ASN A 168 -1.07 -0.45 -19.09
N ALA A 169 -0.72 0.75 -19.53
CA ALA A 169 -1.69 1.75 -20.01
C ALA A 169 -2.32 1.38 -21.38
N HIS A 170 -1.81 0.35 -22.05
CA HIS A 170 -2.24 -0.11 -23.36
C HIS A 170 -2.26 0.98 -24.46
N LEU A 171 -1.29 1.89 -24.41
CA LEU A 171 -1.11 2.88 -25.45
C LEU A 171 -0.68 2.20 -26.75
N GLN A 172 -1.36 2.54 -27.85
CA GLN A 172 -1.07 1.98 -29.18
C GLN A 172 0.24 2.57 -29.75
N TYR A 173 0.58 3.81 -29.36
CA TYR A 173 1.81 4.51 -29.74
C TYR A 173 2.17 5.57 -28.69
N GLY A 174 3.42 6.03 -28.74
CA GLY A 174 3.99 6.88 -27.69
C GLY A 174 4.32 6.08 -26.43
N GLY A 175 4.51 6.77 -25.32
CA GLY A 175 4.85 6.17 -24.04
C GLY A 175 4.26 6.93 -22.86
N ALA A 176 4.32 6.32 -21.71
CA ALA A 176 4.01 6.94 -20.42
C ALA A 176 5.06 6.54 -19.40
N PHE A 177 5.37 7.45 -18.49
CA PHE A 177 6.18 7.16 -17.31
C PHE A 177 5.40 6.29 -16.32
N ASP A 178 6.11 5.49 -15.57
CA ASP A 178 5.50 4.72 -14.47
C ASP A 178 5.20 5.62 -13.27
N ALA A 179 4.05 5.42 -12.64
CA ALA A 179 3.58 6.21 -11.51
C ALA A 179 4.45 6.02 -10.25
N VAL A 180 4.85 4.79 -9.97
CA VAL A 180 5.63 4.45 -8.77
C VAL A 180 7.05 4.98 -8.91
N GLU A 181 7.66 4.83 -10.08
CA GLU A 181 8.97 5.37 -10.39
C GLU A 181 8.97 6.91 -10.29
N PHE A 182 8.00 7.57 -10.92
CA PHE A 182 7.85 9.02 -10.81
C PHE A 182 7.72 9.51 -9.37
N LEU A 183 6.86 8.87 -8.56
CA LEU A 183 6.66 9.26 -7.16
C LEU A 183 7.92 9.03 -6.32
N ALA A 184 8.64 7.94 -6.56
CA ALA A 184 9.90 7.67 -5.88
C ALA A 184 10.98 8.71 -6.23
N ASP A 185 11.07 9.09 -7.50
CA ASP A 185 12.00 10.12 -7.98
C ASP A 185 11.64 11.49 -7.45
N ALA A 186 10.35 11.86 -7.47
CA ALA A 186 9.87 13.14 -6.94
C ALA A 186 10.09 13.28 -5.43
N LYS A 187 10.15 12.15 -4.71
CA LYS A 187 10.45 12.12 -3.27
C LYS A 187 11.95 12.13 -2.96
N ASN A 188 12.78 11.82 -3.95
CA ASN A 188 14.24 11.78 -3.80
C ASN A 188 14.85 13.15 -4.09
N GLU A 189 15.25 13.87 -3.05
CA GLU A 189 15.86 15.20 -3.13
C GLU A 189 17.12 15.28 -4.04
N LYS A 190 17.72 14.15 -4.39
CA LYS A 190 18.89 14.06 -5.25
C LYS A 190 18.54 13.97 -6.74
N ILE A 191 17.27 13.81 -7.08
CA ILE A 191 16.78 13.65 -8.45
C ILE A 191 16.03 14.91 -8.86
N GLU A 192 16.45 15.57 -9.94
CA GLU A 192 15.69 16.65 -10.54
C GLU A 192 14.69 16.06 -11.54
N VAL A 193 13.40 16.12 -11.20
CA VAL A 193 12.32 15.67 -12.07
C VAL A 193 11.92 16.78 -13.03
N VAL A 194 11.88 16.49 -14.32
CA VAL A 194 11.49 17.44 -15.40
C VAL A 194 10.29 16.85 -16.17
N LEU A 195 9.15 17.53 -16.17
CA LEU A 195 7.90 17.03 -16.75
C LEU A 195 7.32 17.88 -17.90
N GLY A 196 7.91 19.02 -18.24
CA GLY A 196 7.27 19.96 -19.17
C GLY A 196 6.08 20.69 -18.53
N LYS A 197 5.32 21.46 -19.35
CA LYS A 197 4.26 22.33 -18.86
C LYS A 197 2.91 21.63 -18.66
N ASN A 198 2.59 20.67 -19.51
CA ASN A 198 1.31 19.97 -19.55
C ASN A 198 1.54 18.50 -19.19
N VAL A 199 1.08 18.10 -18.03
CA VAL A 199 1.18 16.72 -17.55
C VAL A 199 -0.19 16.07 -17.58
N VAL A 200 -0.26 14.84 -18.11
CA VAL A 200 -1.47 14.03 -18.07
C VAL A 200 -1.21 12.79 -17.22
N VAL A 201 -2.07 12.57 -16.23
CA VAL A 201 -2.05 11.37 -15.38
C VAL A 201 -3.19 10.45 -15.79
N LEU A 202 -2.87 9.18 -16.08
CA LEU A 202 -3.84 8.16 -16.45
C LEU A 202 -4.19 7.30 -15.24
N GLY A 203 -5.44 7.29 -14.84
CA GLY A 203 -5.89 6.43 -13.74
C GLY A 203 -6.99 7.02 -12.89
N GLY A 204 -7.47 6.25 -11.92
CA GLY A 204 -8.56 6.68 -11.03
C GLY A 204 -8.44 6.09 -9.61
N GLY A 205 -7.27 5.58 -9.23
CA GLY A 205 -6.95 5.12 -7.87
C GLY A 205 -6.20 6.18 -7.06
N ASN A 206 -5.96 5.91 -5.77
CA ASN A 206 -5.22 6.82 -4.88
C ASN A 206 -3.81 7.15 -5.40
N THR A 207 -3.13 6.18 -6.03
CA THR A 207 -1.83 6.41 -6.70
C THR A 207 -1.93 7.51 -7.78
N ALA A 208 -3.03 7.57 -8.55
CA ALA A 208 -3.23 8.61 -9.56
C ALA A 208 -3.43 9.98 -8.93
N MET A 209 -4.09 10.07 -7.77
CA MET A 209 -4.22 11.31 -6.99
C MET A 209 -2.86 11.79 -6.48
N ASP A 210 -2.09 10.89 -5.89
CA ASP A 210 -0.74 11.18 -5.40
C ASP A 210 0.18 11.67 -6.54
N VAL A 211 0.15 11.01 -7.71
CA VAL A 211 0.89 11.41 -8.91
C VAL A 211 0.49 12.79 -9.38
N ALA A 212 -0.81 13.06 -9.51
CA ALA A 212 -1.30 14.34 -10.01
C ALA A 212 -0.91 15.49 -9.06
N ARG A 213 -1.05 15.28 -7.75
CA ARG A 213 -0.68 16.24 -6.71
C ARG A 213 0.84 16.43 -6.60
N ALA A 214 1.63 15.39 -6.81
CA ALA A 214 3.09 15.50 -6.88
C ALA A 214 3.52 16.25 -8.14
N ALA A 215 2.94 15.91 -9.30
CA ALA A 215 3.28 16.52 -10.58
C ALA A 215 3.04 18.04 -10.61
N ILE A 216 1.92 18.53 -10.03
CA ILE A 216 1.62 19.96 -10.03
C ILE A 216 2.61 20.77 -9.16
N ARG A 217 3.34 20.11 -8.26
CA ARG A 217 4.39 20.70 -7.43
C ARG A 217 5.77 20.69 -8.10
N VAL A 218 5.91 20.02 -9.25
CA VAL A 218 7.18 20.00 -9.99
C VAL A 218 7.39 21.35 -10.67
N LYS A 219 8.59 21.89 -10.54
CA LYS A 219 8.96 23.20 -11.14
C LYS A 219 8.78 23.19 -12.66
N GLY A 220 8.06 24.18 -13.17
CA GLY A 220 7.82 24.36 -14.61
C GLY A 220 6.53 23.70 -15.11
N VAL A 221 5.84 22.90 -14.32
CA VAL A 221 4.52 22.38 -14.63
C VAL A 221 3.48 23.50 -14.47
N GLU A 222 2.65 23.69 -15.49
CA GLU A 222 1.59 24.70 -15.51
C GLU A 222 0.19 24.06 -15.41
N ASN A 223 0.02 22.88 -16.01
CA ASN A 223 -1.27 22.18 -16.06
C ASN A 223 -1.10 20.71 -15.77
N VAL A 224 -1.91 20.17 -14.86
CA VAL A 224 -2.02 18.74 -14.61
C VAL A 224 -3.45 18.29 -14.87
N ARG A 225 -3.62 17.28 -15.73
CA ARG A 225 -4.92 16.69 -16.08
C ARG A 225 -4.96 15.23 -15.68
N LEU A 226 -5.97 14.87 -14.91
CA LEU A 226 -6.25 13.50 -14.53
C LEU A 226 -7.29 12.91 -15.46
N VAL A 227 -6.90 11.96 -16.29
CA VAL A 227 -7.75 11.32 -17.30
C VAL A 227 -8.27 9.98 -16.80
N TYR A 228 -9.59 9.83 -16.75
CA TYR A 228 -10.25 8.62 -16.30
C TYR A 228 -11.35 8.15 -17.26
N ARG A 229 -11.37 6.84 -17.56
CA ARG A 229 -12.28 6.26 -18.56
C ARG A 229 -13.73 6.07 -18.11
N ARG A 230 -14.05 6.33 -16.84
CA ARG A 230 -15.40 6.33 -16.27
C ARG A 230 -15.70 7.69 -15.63
N THR A 231 -16.81 7.79 -14.90
CA THR A 231 -17.09 8.96 -14.07
C THR A 231 -16.53 8.81 -12.66
N LYS A 232 -16.43 9.90 -11.92
CA LYS A 232 -15.99 9.92 -10.51
C LYS A 232 -16.72 8.89 -9.64
N ARG A 233 -17.99 8.64 -9.89
CA ARG A 233 -18.81 7.67 -9.16
C ARG A 233 -18.22 6.25 -9.14
N TYR A 234 -17.44 5.89 -10.17
CA TYR A 234 -16.85 4.55 -10.35
C TYR A 234 -15.34 4.54 -10.11
N MET A 235 -14.80 5.62 -9.56
CA MET A 235 -13.38 5.66 -9.18
C MET A 235 -13.11 4.77 -7.98
N PRO A 236 -11.99 4.05 -7.97
CA PRO A 236 -11.53 3.34 -6.78
C PRO A 236 -10.83 4.26 -5.76
N ALA A 237 -10.49 5.50 -6.13
CA ALA A 237 -9.92 6.49 -5.21
C ALA A 237 -10.97 6.98 -4.20
N ASP A 238 -10.50 7.33 -3.01
CA ASP A 238 -11.31 7.98 -2.00
C ASP A 238 -11.75 9.38 -2.47
N GLU A 239 -13.00 9.77 -2.15
CA GLU A 239 -13.53 11.09 -2.56
C GLU A 239 -12.70 12.24 -1.97
N GLU A 240 -12.15 12.08 -0.78
CA GLU A 240 -11.26 13.04 -0.13
C GLU A 240 -10.02 13.29 -0.98
N GLU A 241 -9.39 12.23 -1.50
CA GLU A 241 -8.19 12.32 -2.34
C GLU A 241 -8.44 13.05 -3.66
N LEU A 242 -9.57 12.79 -4.30
CA LEU A 242 -9.96 13.51 -5.52
C LEU A 242 -10.25 14.99 -5.22
N ARG A 243 -10.94 15.29 -4.12
CA ARG A 243 -11.23 16.66 -3.71
C ARG A 243 -9.92 17.43 -3.49
N GLU A 244 -8.99 16.88 -2.73
CA GLU A 244 -7.69 17.50 -2.48
C GLU A 244 -6.88 17.71 -3.76
N ALA A 245 -6.93 16.77 -4.72
CA ALA A 245 -6.28 16.94 -6.02
C ALA A 245 -6.87 18.12 -6.81
N ILE A 246 -8.19 18.27 -6.79
CA ILE A 246 -8.88 19.40 -7.46
C ILE A 246 -8.55 20.73 -6.74
N GLU A 247 -8.51 20.75 -5.42
CA GLU A 247 -8.12 21.92 -4.62
C GLU A 247 -6.67 22.34 -4.89
N ASP A 248 -5.76 21.39 -5.14
CA ASP A 248 -4.38 21.62 -5.58
C ASP A 248 -4.29 22.16 -7.03
N GLY A 249 -5.41 22.20 -7.78
CA GLY A 249 -5.48 22.73 -9.15
C GLY A 249 -5.45 21.69 -10.26
N VAL A 250 -5.55 20.39 -9.93
CA VAL A 250 -5.64 19.31 -10.93
C VAL A 250 -7.00 19.36 -11.66
N GLN A 251 -6.96 19.28 -12.99
CA GLN A 251 -8.15 19.22 -13.83
C GLN A 251 -8.60 17.77 -14.01
N PHE A 252 -9.75 17.41 -13.49
CA PHE A 252 -10.30 16.06 -13.64
C PHE A 252 -11.12 15.93 -14.94
N MET A 253 -10.74 14.95 -15.80
CA MET A 253 -11.37 14.68 -17.09
C MET A 253 -11.97 13.27 -17.09
N GLU A 254 -13.29 13.20 -17.12
CA GLU A 254 -14.05 11.95 -17.12
C GLU A 254 -14.30 11.43 -18.53
N LEU A 255 -14.62 10.13 -18.62
CA LEU A 255 -15.07 9.48 -19.84
C LEU A 255 -14.08 9.59 -21.01
N LEU A 256 -12.79 9.57 -20.70
CA LEU A 256 -11.71 9.54 -21.67
C LEU A 256 -10.84 8.31 -21.48
N ALA A 257 -10.69 7.50 -22.53
CA ALA A 257 -9.79 6.34 -22.55
C ALA A 257 -8.57 6.64 -23.44
N PRO A 258 -7.32 6.48 -22.93
CA PRO A 258 -6.14 6.79 -23.71
C PRO A 258 -5.97 5.84 -24.90
N ILE A 259 -5.56 6.38 -26.05
CA ILE A 259 -5.23 5.63 -27.27
C ILE A 259 -3.70 5.66 -27.47
N GLY A 260 -3.11 6.84 -27.44
CA GLY A 260 -1.69 7.01 -27.70
C GLY A 260 -1.24 8.46 -27.57
N VAL A 261 0.06 8.68 -27.60
CA VAL A 261 0.69 10.01 -27.45
C VAL A 261 1.42 10.38 -28.72
N GLU A 262 1.05 11.52 -29.31
CA GLU A 262 1.69 12.05 -30.51
C GLU A 262 1.65 13.58 -30.54
N ASN A 263 2.66 14.21 -31.11
CA ASN A 263 2.72 15.66 -31.34
C ASN A 263 2.44 16.52 -30.10
N GLY A 264 2.88 16.10 -28.90
CA GLY A 264 2.62 16.81 -27.66
C GLY A 264 1.16 16.73 -27.17
N GLN A 265 0.43 15.72 -27.59
CA GLN A 265 -0.95 15.48 -27.20
C GLN A 265 -1.20 14.02 -26.87
N LEU A 266 -2.06 13.77 -25.86
CA LEU A 266 -2.67 12.48 -25.63
C LEU A 266 -3.97 12.40 -26.43
N LYS A 267 -4.06 11.43 -27.32
CA LYS A 267 -5.30 11.08 -28.04
C LYS A 267 -6.13 10.13 -27.19
N CYS A 268 -7.39 10.46 -26.99
CA CYS A 268 -8.34 9.66 -26.22
C CYS A 268 -9.58 9.32 -27.02
N SER A 269 -10.13 8.12 -26.82
CA SER A 269 -11.53 7.82 -27.15
C SER A 269 -12.45 8.47 -26.13
N VAL A 270 -13.51 9.13 -26.61
CA VAL A 270 -14.60 9.60 -25.76
C VAL A 270 -15.51 8.42 -25.43
N MET A 271 -15.71 8.19 -24.15
CA MET A 271 -16.46 7.05 -23.62
C MET A 271 -17.86 7.46 -23.18
N GLU A 272 -18.76 6.51 -23.11
CA GLU A 272 -20.03 6.59 -22.40
C GLU A 272 -20.16 5.42 -21.43
N LEU A 273 -21.09 5.51 -20.47
CA LEU A 273 -21.34 4.42 -19.52
C LEU A 273 -22.39 3.47 -20.11
N GLY A 274 -21.99 2.24 -20.37
CA GLY A 274 -22.86 1.14 -20.79
C GLY A 274 -23.81 0.65 -19.69
N GLU A 275 -24.39 -0.52 -19.89
CA GLU A 275 -25.26 -1.16 -18.91
C GLU A 275 -24.49 -1.54 -17.62
N ALA A 276 -25.20 -1.58 -16.50
CA ALA A 276 -24.63 -2.00 -15.25
C ALA A 276 -24.46 -3.53 -15.19
N ASP A 277 -23.31 -3.99 -14.70
CA ASP A 277 -23.09 -5.40 -14.38
C ASP A 277 -23.83 -5.82 -13.09
N GLU A 278 -23.71 -7.09 -12.70
CA GLU A 278 -24.33 -7.63 -11.48
C GLU A 278 -23.89 -6.91 -10.18
N SER A 279 -22.73 -6.26 -10.20
CA SER A 279 -22.23 -5.43 -9.08
C SER A 279 -22.75 -3.99 -9.12
N GLY A 280 -23.54 -3.63 -10.14
CA GLY A 280 -24.00 -2.26 -10.38
C GLY A 280 -22.95 -1.36 -11.05
N ARG A 281 -21.81 -1.89 -11.44
CA ARG A 281 -20.72 -1.14 -12.10
C ARG A 281 -20.96 -1.07 -13.59
N ARG A 282 -20.87 0.15 -14.16
CA ARG A 282 -21.02 0.37 -15.59
C ARG A 282 -19.69 0.31 -16.32
N ALA A 283 -19.63 -0.48 -17.40
CA ALA A 283 -18.47 -0.54 -18.26
C ALA A 283 -18.38 0.72 -19.15
N PRO A 284 -17.18 1.24 -19.42
CA PRO A 284 -17.01 2.29 -20.41
C PRO A 284 -17.16 1.72 -21.83
N VAL A 285 -17.95 2.37 -22.66
CA VAL A 285 -18.22 2.02 -24.08
C VAL A 285 -17.66 3.12 -24.96
N ASP A 286 -16.94 2.77 -26.02
CA ASP A 286 -16.38 3.73 -26.96
C ASP A 286 -17.49 4.32 -27.85
N THR A 287 -17.57 5.64 -27.92
CA THR A 287 -18.55 6.36 -28.77
C THR A 287 -18.09 6.54 -30.19
N GLY A 288 -16.84 6.16 -30.53
CA GLY A 288 -16.20 6.44 -31.83
C GLY A 288 -15.73 7.89 -31.99
N LYS A 289 -15.93 8.76 -30.99
CA LYS A 289 -15.41 10.13 -30.97
C LYS A 289 -14.02 10.16 -30.35
N VAL A 290 -13.22 11.12 -30.78
CA VAL A 290 -11.85 11.32 -30.32
C VAL A 290 -11.68 12.71 -29.75
N GLU A 291 -10.92 12.81 -28.66
CA GLU A 291 -10.49 14.06 -28.04
C GLU A 291 -8.97 14.08 -27.90
N TYR A 292 -8.36 15.27 -28.04
CA TYR A 292 -6.92 15.47 -27.89
C TYR A 292 -6.65 16.34 -26.68
N VAL A 293 -5.83 15.85 -25.76
CA VAL A 293 -5.45 16.51 -24.52
C VAL A 293 -3.99 16.93 -24.60
N PRO A 294 -3.64 18.22 -24.43
CA PRO A 294 -2.25 18.65 -24.42
C PRO A 294 -1.45 17.89 -23.36
N ALA A 295 -0.32 17.29 -23.77
CA ALA A 295 0.50 16.42 -22.93
C ALA A 295 1.98 16.46 -23.36
N ASP A 296 2.80 17.19 -22.63
CA ASP A 296 4.27 17.11 -22.76
C ASP A 296 4.78 15.83 -22.09
N THR A 297 4.11 15.42 -21.01
CA THR A 297 4.39 14.19 -20.25
C THR A 297 3.10 13.46 -19.93
N VAL A 298 3.13 12.14 -20.07
CA VAL A 298 2.05 11.24 -19.62
C VAL A 298 2.59 10.31 -18.55
N ILE A 299 1.88 10.18 -17.42
CA ILE A 299 2.23 9.29 -16.32
C ILE A 299 1.09 8.28 -16.13
N ALA A 300 1.41 7.00 -16.14
CA ALA A 300 0.45 5.91 -16.05
C ALA A 300 0.33 5.39 -14.62
N ALA A 301 -0.79 5.68 -13.96
CA ALA A 301 -1.18 5.17 -12.66
C ALA A 301 -2.33 4.16 -12.80
N VAL A 302 -2.09 3.11 -13.59
CA VAL A 302 -3.10 2.11 -13.99
C VAL A 302 -3.02 0.80 -13.21
N GLY A 303 -2.35 0.85 -12.07
CA GLY A 303 -2.14 -0.25 -11.14
C GLY A 303 -0.76 -0.87 -11.27
N GLU A 304 -0.40 -1.65 -10.26
CA GLU A 304 0.87 -2.36 -10.14
C GLU A 304 0.60 -3.87 -10.09
N ASN A 305 1.61 -4.66 -10.45
CA ASN A 305 1.57 -6.11 -10.47
C ASN A 305 2.62 -6.69 -9.51
N ILE A 306 2.39 -7.92 -9.08
CA ILE A 306 3.33 -8.66 -8.26
C ILE A 306 4.46 -9.21 -9.15
N ASP A 307 5.68 -9.24 -8.62
CA ASP A 307 6.76 -10.05 -9.17
C ASP A 307 6.69 -11.47 -8.59
N GLY A 308 6.22 -12.43 -9.39
CA GLY A 308 6.08 -13.82 -8.99
C GLY A 308 7.40 -14.61 -8.97
N THR A 309 8.50 -14.04 -9.50
CA THR A 309 9.78 -14.76 -9.71
C THR A 309 10.31 -15.38 -8.43
N LEU A 310 10.18 -14.69 -7.28
CA LEU A 310 10.66 -15.20 -6.00
C LEU A 310 9.91 -16.47 -5.54
N TYR A 311 8.68 -16.68 -5.98
CA TYR A 311 7.88 -17.85 -5.62
C TYR A 311 8.23 -19.09 -6.48
N GLU A 312 8.82 -18.88 -7.66
CA GLU A 312 9.10 -19.93 -8.64
C GLU A 312 10.16 -20.92 -8.13
N ASP A 313 11.16 -20.45 -7.37
CA ASP A 313 12.27 -21.27 -6.87
C ASP A 313 11.81 -22.38 -5.90
N MET A 314 10.65 -22.19 -5.28
CA MET A 314 10.03 -23.16 -4.37
C MET A 314 8.83 -23.89 -5.00
N GLY A 315 8.46 -23.55 -6.24
CA GLY A 315 7.29 -24.14 -6.90
C GLY A 315 5.96 -23.77 -6.24
N VAL A 316 5.85 -22.54 -5.71
CA VAL A 316 4.61 -22.02 -5.14
C VAL A 316 3.56 -21.90 -6.25
N GLU A 317 2.35 -22.39 -5.99
CA GLU A 317 1.23 -22.25 -6.93
C GLU A 317 0.82 -20.77 -7.07
N LEU A 318 0.75 -20.30 -8.32
CA LEU A 318 0.32 -18.93 -8.65
C LEU A 318 -1.01 -18.98 -9.40
N ASP A 319 -1.86 -17.98 -9.17
CA ASP A 319 -3.09 -17.77 -9.94
C ASP A 319 -2.78 -17.20 -11.34
N ARG A 320 -3.83 -17.03 -12.16
CA ARG A 320 -3.74 -16.48 -13.53
C ARG A 320 -3.15 -15.05 -13.59
N LYS A 321 -3.08 -14.36 -12.47
CA LYS A 321 -2.50 -13.00 -12.33
C LYS A 321 -1.10 -13.01 -11.74
N GLY A 322 -0.48 -14.20 -11.58
CA GLY A 322 0.86 -14.36 -10.98
C GLY A 322 0.89 -14.14 -9.47
N ARG A 323 -0.24 -14.24 -8.77
CA ARG A 323 -0.33 -14.08 -7.32
C ARG A 323 -0.27 -15.44 -6.63
N PRO A 324 0.45 -15.57 -5.49
CA PRO A 324 0.50 -16.82 -4.76
C PRO A 324 -0.89 -17.22 -4.24
N VAL A 325 -1.25 -18.48 -4.46
CA VAL A 325 -2.45 -19.07 -3.84
C VAL A 325 -2.14 -19.34 -2.38
N VAL A 326 -2.95 -18.83 -1.47
CA VAL A 326 -2.78 -19.02 -0.03
C VAL A 326 -4.04 -19.51 0.64
N ASP A 327 -3.88 -20.21 1.77
CA ASP A 327 -4.97 -20.60 2.64
C ASP A 327 -5.47 -19.47 3.57
N ALA A 328 -6.37 -19.79 4.50
CA ALA A 328 -6.91 -18.83 5.47
C ALA A 328 -5.84 -18.26 6.41
N ASN A 329 -4.74 -18.96 6.61
CA ASN A 329 -3.60 -18.60 7.45
C ASN A 329 -2.48 -17.90 6.69
N MET A 330 -2.70 -17.54 5.43
CA MET A 330 -1.71 -16.94 4.52
C MET A 330 -0.58 -17.87 4.11
N MET A 331 -0.66 -19.19 4.38
CA MET A 331 0.31 -20.18 3.93
C MET A 331 0.07 -20.51 2.45
N THR A 332 1.15 -20.56 1.68
CA THR A 332 1.12 -20.92 0.25
C THR A 332 0.94 -22.43 0.07
N SER A 333 0.97 -22.91 -1.18
CA SER A 333 1.01 -24.34 -1.49
C SER A 333 2.26 -25.05 -0.96
N VAL A 334 3.25 -24.30 -0.49
CA VAL A 334 4.51 -24.85 0.09
C VAL A 334 4.51 -24.63 1.60
N GLU A 335 4.68 -25.72 2.35
CA GLU A 335 4.70 -25.70 3.81
C GLU A 335 5.79 -24.75 4.36
N GLY A 336 5.42 -23.94 5.35
CA GLY A 336 6.30 -22.97 5.96
C GLY A 336 6.69 -21.80 5.05
N VAL A 337 5.97 -21.58 3.94
CA VAL A 337 6.09 -20.38 3.09
C VAL A 337 4.76 -19.64 3.07
N TYR A 338 4.79 -18.38 3.48
CA TYR A 338 3.62 -17.51 3.62
C TYR A 338 3.75 -16.29 2.72
N ALA A 339 2.62 -15.69 2.36
CA ALA A 339 2.60 -14.42 1.62
C ALA A 339 1.65 -13.43 2.30
N ALA A 340 2.08 -12.16 2.43
CA ALA A 340 1.30 -11.13 3.11
C ALA A 340 1.38 -9.77 2.40
N GLY A 341 0.29 -8.98 2.50
CA GLY A 341 0.18 -7.67 1.88
C GLY A 341 0.09 -7.74 0.36
N ASP A 342 0.59 -6.69 -0.30
CA ASP A 342 0.45 -6.55 -1.75
C ASP A 342 1.17 -7.66 -2.54
N SER A 343 2.19 -8.30 -1.99
CA SER A 343 2.85 -9.46 -2.60
C SER A 343 1.94 -10.68 -2.75
N ARG A 344 0.81 -10.70 -2.04
CA ARG A 344 -0.20 -11.76 -2.11
C ARG A 344 -1.37 -11.40 -3.02
N ARG A 345 -1.87 -10.17 -2.93
CA ARG A 345 -3.16 -9.80 -3.54
C ARG A 345 -3.05 -8.73 -4.63
N GLY A 346 -1.91 -8.08 -4.79
CA GLY A 346 -1.74 -6.85 -5.54
C GLY A 346 -1.97 -5.63 -4.63
N PRO A 347 -1.89 -4.40 -5.18
CA PRO A 347 -2.03 -3.16 -4.43
C PRO A 347 -3.33 -3.11 -3.62
N ALA A 348 -3.19 -2.81 -2.32
CA ALA A 348 -4.29 -2.74 -1.36
C ALA A 348 -3.97 -1.73 -0.25
N THR A 349 -4.69 -1.80 0.86
CA THR A 349 -4.49 -0.89 1.99
C THR A 349 -3.44 -1.39 2.98
N VAL A 350 -2.81 -0.47 3.72
CA VAL A 350 -1.90 -0.82 4.83
C VAL A 350 -2.62 -1.68 5.89
N VAL A 351 -3.90 -1.43 6.15
CA VAL A 351 -4.70 -2.20 7.11
C VAL A 351 -4.83 -3.67 6.69
N GLU A 352 -5.02 -3.93 5.39
CA GLU A 352 -5.06 -5.29 4.85
C GLU A 352 -3.69 -5.97 4.92
N ALA A 353 -2.61 -5.23 4.70
CA ALA A 353 -1.24 -5.74 4.86
C ALA A 353 -0.96 -6.15 6.32
N ILE A 354 -1.40 -5.34 7.30
CA ILE A 354 -1.32 -5.67 8.73
C ILE A 354 -2.14 -6.93 9.05
N ALA A 355 -3.36 -7.04 8.50
CA ALA A 355 -4.24 -8.17 8.74
C ALA A 355 -3.64 -9.48 8.20
N ASP A 356 -3.10 -9.48 6.98
CA ASP A 356 -2.43 -10.65 6.41
C ASP A 356 -1.22 -11.06 7.25
N ALA A 357 -0.38 -10.10 7.62
CA ALA A 357 0.81 -10.33 8.46
C ALA A 357 0.45 -10.90 9.84
N SER A 358 -0.63 -10.39 10.46
CA SER A 358 -1.12 -10.88 11.74
C SER A 358 -1.61 -12.34 11.66
N LYS A 359 -2.29 -12.71 10.58
CA LYS A 359 -2.73 -14.11 10.34
C LYS A 359 -1.55 -15.06 10.15
N ALA A 360 -0.59 -14.68 9.28
CA ALA A 360 0.62 -15.48 9.08
C ALA A 360 1.42 -15.64 10.39
N ALA A 361 1.61 -14.56 11.13
CA ALA A 361 2.32 -14.59 12.41
C ALA A 361 1.60 -15.46 13.45
N ALA A 362 0.28 -15.39 13.55
CA ALA A 362 -0.51 -16.21 14.45
C ALA A 362 -0.39 -17.71 14.11
N ALA A 363 -0.47 -18.07 12.83
CA ALA A 363 -0.30 -19.45 12.37
C ALA A 363 1.09 -20.00 12.70
N ILE A 364 2.14 -19.23 12.40
CA ILE A 364 3.52 -19.62 12.69
C ILE A 364 3.75 -19.78 14.20
N ALA A 365 3.22 -18.87 15.01
CA ALA A 365 3.35 -18.90 16.47
C ALA A 365 2.47 -19.95 17.14
N GLY A 366 1.55 -20.59 16.41
CA GLY A 366 0.63 -21.56 16.96
C GLY A 366 -0.38 -20.97 17.94
N ILE A 367 -0.77 -19.69 17.73
CA ILE A 367 -1.78 -19.00 18.53
C ILE A 367 -3.05 -18.79 17.70
N SER A 368 -4.22 -18.81 18.37
CA SER A 368 -5.49 -18.56 17.68
C SER A 368 -5.63 -17.09 17.33
N TYR A 369 -5.78 -16.79 16.02
CA TYR A 369 -6.09 -15.46 15.54
C TYR A 369 -7.44 -14.94 16.07
N GLU A 370 -8.42 -15.82 16.24
CA GLU A 370 -9.79 -15.48 16.69
C GLU A 370 -9.88 -15.12 18.17
N LYS A 371 -9.04 -15.68 19.04
CA LYS A 371 -9.06 -15.39 20.50
C LYS A 371 -8.85 -13.93 20.85
N SER A 372 -8.42 -13.11 19.91
CA SER A 372 -8.16 -11.70 20.11
C SER A 372 -9.27 -10.77 19.60
N VAL A 373 -10.43 -11.28 19.17
CA VAL A 373 -11.58 -10.49 18.66
C VAL A 373 -12.75 -10.44 19.64
N SER A 374 -12.53 -10.69 20.93
CA SER A 374 -13.60 -10.74 21.93
C SER A 374 -14.23 -9.39 22.31
N TYR A 375 -13.99 -8.33 21.53
CA TYR A 375 -14.53 -6.99 21.82
C TYR A 375 -15.79 -6.61 21.03
N THR A 376 -16.38 -7.50 20.27
CA THR A 376 -17.58 -7.22 19.47
C THR A 376 -18.88 -7.37 20.24
N HIS A 377 -18.83 -7.50 21.55
CA HIS A 377 -20.02 -7.63 22.40
C HIS A 377 -20.03 -6.61 23.55
N LEU A 378 -19.94 -5.32 23.18
CA LEU A 378 -20.40 -4.23 24.06
C LEU A 378 -21.37 -3.35 23.30
#